data_b300cd6428049376806ae0e93d2354a2
#
_entry.id   b300cd6428049376806ae0e93d2354a2
#
_cell.length_a   1.000
_cell.length_b   1.000
_cell.length_c   1.000
_cell.angle_alpha   90.00
_cell.angle_beta   90.00
_cell.angle_gamma   90.00
#
_symmetry.space_group_name_H-M   'P 1'
#
loop_
_entity.id
_entity.type
_entity.pdbx_description
1 polymer ?
#
loop_
_entity_poly.entity_id
_entity_poly.type
_entity_poly.pdbx_seq_one_letter_code
_entity_poly.pdbx_strand_id
1 'polypeptide(L)'
;MTVDQIVGGAIWVQLLILLAAIVFAIFEGLFVLTGGRRSFSTRRRLGMAAIACLAVVPVVTPYLMTTSYAASVNATDVVVSQVLNGNLSLSAQEMSALLAMKTQWLDQMSTGGSIVAQVLIAAFAAGFVMRGIYLTINIGRIRRAISAGRVVQRTKWVSVVVSPAVDVPFSTRGVLRYYVVLPRSLFRDGAGVKMALGHEMQHIRQGDVDAEVLLSLISPLAVLNPGFWFLSSRLRKLGELACDRAYLARKGFDAHGYALRLLEIARFSQAQAKAQPAAFGVPLVGRKIPFLSRRSMLKDRIVEIARDQDDPAKEALVLGAGMSVLMAGVVLLGAVSLTEPEDWSHERIMLSTVANLDRLNELNTLAQRSW
;
A
#
# COMPACT_ATOMS: atom_id res chain seq x y z
N MET A 1 15.44 9.87 -21.20
CA MET A 1 15.62 9.67 -19.75
C MET A 1 17.02 9.11 -19.54
N THR A 2 17.82 9.79 -18.74
CA THR A 2 19.13 9.27 -18.32
C THR A 2 18.96 8.17 -17.26
N VAL A 3 20.00 7.35 -17.04
CA VAL A 3 19.97 6.29 -16.02
C VAL A 3 19.70 6.91 -14.63
N ASP A 4 20.31 8.08 -14.36
CA ASP A 4 20.11 8.84 -13.11
C ASP A 4 18.66 9.19 -12.87
N GLN A 5 17.94 9.65 -13.91
CA GLN A 5 16.50 9.96 -13.81
C GLN A 5 15.65 8.72 -13.51
N ILE A 6 16.03 7.55 -14.05
CA ILE A 6 15.31 6.29 -13.78
C ILE A 6 15.56 5.86 -12.33
N VAL A 7 16.81 5.90 -11.86
CA VAL A 7 17.18 5.50 -10.50
C VAL A 7 16.58 6.46 -9.48
N GLY A 8 16.69 7.77 -9.69
CA GLY A 8 16.08 8.79 -8.83
C GLY A 8 14.56 8.63 -8.76
N GLY A 9 13.90 8.44 -9.90
CA GLY A 9 12.47 8.17 -9.94
C GLY A 9 12.05 6.89 -9.21
N ALA A 10 12.85 5.82 -9.33
CA ALA A 10 12.59 4.57 -8.61
C ALA A 10 12.71 4.76 -7.08
N ILE A 11 13.74 5.46 -6.61
CA ILE A 11 13.93 5.77 -5.19
C ILE A 11 12.79 6.65 -4.69
N TRP A 12 12.42 7.69 -5.43
CA TRP A 12 11.31 8.57 -5.09
C TRP A 12 9.99 7.78 -4.92
N VAL A 13 9.68 6.84 -5.82
CA VAL A 13 8.50 5.97 -5.70
C VAL A 13 8.55 5.12 -4.44
N GLN A 14 9.72 4.57 -4.07
CA GLN A 14 9.87 3.80 -2.82
C GLN A 14 9.61 4.69 -1.59
N LEU A 15 10.15 5.90 -1.58
CA LEU A 15 9.92 6.86 -0.50
C LEU A 15 8.45 7.29 -0.41
N LEU A 16 7.79 7.53 -1.55
CA LEU A 16 6.36 7.84 -1.60
C LEU A 16 5.50 6.72 -1.01
N ILE A 17 5.80 5.46 -1.35
CA ILE A 17 5.08 4.30 -0.79
C ILE A 17 5.26 4.22 0.72
N LEU A 18 6.48 4.42 1.21
CA LEU A 18 6.78 4.42 2.64
C LEU A 18 6.07 5.58 3.36
N LEU A 19 6.14 6.78 2.80
CA LEU A 19 5.43 7.96 3.29
C LEU A 19 3.92 7.70 3.39
N ALA A 20 3.29 7.23 2.32
CA ALA A 20 1.87 6.93 2.31
C ALA A 20 1.48 5.88 3.37
N ALA A 21 2.33 4.87 3.58
CA ALA A 21 2.11 3.86 4.61
C ALA A 21 2.23 4.43 6.04
N ILE A 22 3.20 5.29 6.31
CA ILE A 22 3.39 5.95 7.60
C ILE A 22 2.22 6.91 7.87
N VAL A 23 1.90 7.77 6.91
CA VAL A 23 0.79 8.73 7.03
C VAL A 23 -0.53 7.99 7.26
N PHE A 24 -0.79 6.93 6.49
CA PHE A 24 -1.96 6.07 6.72
C PHE A 24 -1.98 5.49 8.14
N ALA A 25 -0.84 4.97 8.64
CA ALA A 25 -0.78 4.39 9.98
C ALA A 25 -1.07 5.43 11.07
N ILE A 26 -0.57 6.65 10.92
CA ILE A 26 -0.83 7.77 11.83
C ILE A 26 -2.32 8.13 11.81
N PHE A 27 -2.90 8.37 10.63
CA PHE A 27 -4.30 8.75 10.51
C PHE A 27 -5.25 7.64 10.96
N GLU A 28 -4.94 6.38 10.66
CA GLU A 28 -5.70 5.23 11.17
C GLU A 28 -5.62 5.17 12.71
N GLY A 29 -4.43 5.37 13.27
CA GLY A 29 -4.21 5.42 14.73
C GLY A 29 -5.01 6.52 15.38
N LEU A 30 -4.94 7.76 14.86
CA LEU A 30 -5.73 8.89 15.33
C LEU A 30 -7.24 8.60 15.26
N PHE A 31 -7.71 8.04 14.15
CA PHE A 31 -9.12 7.67 14.00
C PHE A 31 -9.57 6.62 15.02
N VAL A 32 -8.70 5.66 15.35
CA VAL A 32 -8.97 4.66 16.39
C VAL A 32 -9.05 5.31 17.77
N LEU A 33 -8.20 6.29 18.06
CA LEU A 33 -8.19 7.02 19.33
C LEU A 33 -9.43 7.90 19.52
N THR A 34 -9.99 8.45 18.43
CA THR A 34 -11.24 9.23 18.46
C THR A 34 -12.51 8.36 18.52
N GLY A 35 -12.38 7.06 18.85
CA GLY A 35 -13.52 6.15 19.00
C GLY A 35 -13.88 5.35 17.75
N GLY A 36 -13.23 5.62 16.61
CA GLY A 36 -13.48 4.94 15.32
C GLY A 36 -12.96 3.49 15.24
N ARG A 37 -12.58 2.86 16.36
CA ARG A 37 -11.96 1.52 16.39
C ARG A 37 -12.78 0.47 15.65
N ARG A 38 -14.11 0.51 15.76
CA ARG A 38 -15.04 -0.45 15.14
C ARG A 38 -15.52 -0.04 13.75
N SER A 39 -15.22 1.15 13.28
CA SER A 39 -15.63 1.63 11.95
C SER A 39 -14.72 1.10 10.84
N PHE A 40 -14.76 -0.23 10.61
CA PHE A 40 -13.89 -0.90 9.63
C PHE A 40 -14.06 -0.37 8.21
N SER A 41 -15.28 -0.02 7.80
CA SER A 41 -15.58 0.56 6.49
C SER A 41 -14.87 1.90 6.30
N THR A 42 -14.86 2.76 7.33
CA THR A 42 -14.18 4.07 7.29
C THR A 42 -12.66 3.91 7.28
N ARG A 43 -12.11 3.06 8.15
CA ARG A 43 -10.67 2.76 8.17
C ARG A 43 -10.18 2.15 6.84
N ARG A 44 -11.00 1.29 6.24
CA ARG A 44 -10.74 0.76 4.89
C ARG A 44 -10.74 1.87 3.83
N ARG A 45 -11.67 2.84 3.90
CA ARG A 45 -11.67 4.00 2.98
C ARG A 45 -10.42 4.85 3.11
N LEU A 46 -9.91 5.07 4.34
CA LEU A 46 -8.59 5.70 4.55
C LEU A 46 -7.47 4.94 3.81
N GLY A 47 -7.43 3.61 3.95
CA GLY A 47 -6.45 2.79 3.22
C GLY A 47 -6.62 2.85 1.69
N MET A 48 -7.87 2.91 1.20
CA MET A 48 -8.15 3.10 -0.23
C MET A 48 -7.68 4.46 -0.72
N ALA A 49 -7.86 5.52 0.07
CA ALA A 49 -7.35 6.85 -0.25
C ALA A 49 -5.81 6.85 -0.31
N ALA A 50 -5.13 6.16 0.62
CA ALA A 50 -3.67 5.99 0.56
C ALA A 50 -3.20 5.31 -0.74
N ILE A 51 -3.90 4.24 -1.18
CA ILE A 51 -3.59 3.58 -2.46
C ILE A 51 -3.90 4.49 -3.65
N ALA A 52 -5.00 5.25 -3.62
CA ALA A 52 -5.31 6.20 -4.67
C ALA A 52 -4.22 7.29 -4.78
N CYS A 53 -3.67 7.75 -3.65
CA CYS A 53 -2.52 8.66 -3.64
C CYS A 53 -1.30 8.05 -4.37
N LEU A 54 -1.00 6.76 -4.17
CA LEU A 54 0.11 6.10 -4.88
C LEU A 54 -0.05 6.09 -6.40
N ALA A 55 -1.29 6.10 -6.90
CA ALA A 55 -1.57 6.16 -8.34
C ALA A 55 -1.60 7.60 -8.88
N VAL A 56 -2.13 8.55 -8.11
CA VAL A 56 -2.39 9.92 -8.54
C VAL A 56 -1.17 10.83 -8.35
N VAL A 57 -0.50 10.72 -7.21
CA VAL A 57 0.61 11.61 -6.83
C VAL A 57 1.76 11.58 -7.85
N PRO A 58 2.23 10.43 -8.38
CA PRO A 58 3.29 10.41 -9.40
C PRO A 58 2.93 11.15 -10.69
N VAL A 59 1.64 11.23 -11.00
CA VAL A 59 1.14 11.94 -12.20
C VAL A 59 1.02 13.43 -11.94
N VAL A 60 0.56 13.82 -10.75
CA VAL A 60 0.28 15.21 -10.39
C VAL A 60 1.55 15.98 -10.00
N THR A 61 2.49 15.31 -9.32
CA THR A 61 3.72 15.96 -8.83
C THR A 61 4.53 16.68 -9.94
N PRO A 62 4.82 16.06 -11.10
CA PRO A 62 5.55 16.75 -12.17
C PRO A 62 4.85 18.02 -12.65
N TYR A 63 3.52 18.00 -12.71
CA TYR A 63 2.74 19.18 -13.10
C TYR A 63 2.81 20.28 -12.03
N LEU A 64 2.72 19.93 -10.75
CA LEU A 64 2.84 20.89 -9.66
C LEU A 64 4.23 21.54 -9.61
N MET A 65 5.28 20.78 -9.93
CA MET A 65 6.67 21.29 -9.96
C MET A 65 6.91 22.38 -11.01
N THR A 66 6.04 22.51 -12.01
CA THR A 66 6.10 23.62 -12.97
C THR A 66 5.57 24.94 -12.39
N THR A 67 4.95 24.92 -11.21
CA THR A 67 4.41 26.10 -10.54
C THR A 67 5.42 26.67 -9.56
N SER A 68 5.52 28.02 -9.50
CA SER A 68 6.48 28.74 -8.64
C SER A 68 6.33 28.42 -7.13
N TYR A 69 5.18 27.93 -6.71
CA TYR A 69 4.92 27.56 -5.32
C TYR A 69 5.59 26.25 -4.90
N ALA A 70 5.84 25.32 -5.83
CA ALA A 70 6.42 24.03 -5.50
C ALA A 70 7.92 24.12 -5.19
N ALA A 71 8.62 25.09 -5.77
CA ALA A 71 10.03 25.34 -5.52
C ALA A 71 10.33 25.75 -4.05
N SER A 72 9.33 26.35 -3.37
CA SER A 72 9.49 26.84 -1.99
C SER A 72 9.27 25.77 -0.89
N VAL A 73 8.85 24.56 -1.23
CA VAL A 73 8.48 23.51 -0.25
C VAL A 73 9.37 22.27 -0.39
N ASN A 74 10.67 22.48 -0.58
CA ASN A 74 11.59 21.34 -0.61
C ASN A 74 12.07 20.98 0.80
N ALA A 75 11.97 19.70 1.17
CA ALA A 75 12.38 19.24 2.50
C ALA A 75 13.87 19.47 2.76
N THR A 76 14.73 19.36 1.75
CA THR A 76 16.17 19.59 1.89
C THR A 76 16.44 21.07 2.20
N ASP A 77 15.79 21.99 1.48
CA ASP A 77 15.97 23.44 1.69
C ASP A 77 15.40 23.90 3.04
N VAL A 78 14.28 23.30 3.48
CA VAL A 78 13.75 23.53 4.84
C VAL A 78 14.75 23.10 5.90
N VAL A 79 15.36 21.92 5.78
CA VAL A 79 16.38 21.46 6.75
C VAL A 79 17.61 22.37 6.71
N VAL A 80 18.09 22.75 5.52
CA VAL A 80 19.22 23.69 5.37
C VAL A 80 18.89 25.02 6.05
N SER A 81 17.70 25.58 5.84
CA SER A 81 17.31 26.82 6.51
C SER A 81 17.27 26.69 8.03
N GLN A 82 16.83 25.56 8.59
CA GLN A 82 16.86 25.32 10.04
C GLN A 82 18.29 25.23 10.59
N VAL A 83 19.23 24.68 9.83
CA VAL A 83 20.65 24.67 10.19
C VAL A 83 21.23 26.09 10.13
N LEU A 84 20.97 26.85 9.07
CA LEU A 84 21.45 28.24 8.92
C LEU A 84 20.86 29.18 10.00
N ASN A 85 19.63 28.93 10.44
CA ASN A 85 18.99 29.69 11.52
C ASN A 85 19.41 29.24 12.94
N GLY A 86 20.30 28.24 13.06
CA GLY A 86 20.79 27.75 14.34
C GLY A 86 19.76 26.92 15.15
N ASN A 87 18.65 26.52 14.54
CA ASN A 87 17.63 25.69 15.20
C ASN A 87 18.02 24.20 15.25
N LEU A 88 18.98 23.78 14.42
CA LEU A 88 19.58 22.46 14.46
C LEU A 88 21.05 22.60 14.84
N SER A 89 21.54 21.70 15.69
CA SER A 89 22.92 21.69 16.22
C SER A 89 23.95 21.11 15.21
N LEU A 90 23.73 21.32 13.91
CA LEU A 90 24.64 20.94 12.84
C LEU A 90 25.37 22.17 12.33
N SER A 91 26.68 22.05 12.07
CA SER A 91 27.43 23.09 11.38
C SER A 91 27.13 23.11 9.88
N ALA A 92 27.41 24.25 9.23
CA ALA A 92 27.25 24.39 7.77
C ALA A 92 28.15 23.38 7.02
N GLN A 93 29.34 23.07 7.56
CA GLN A 93 30.26 22.07 7.00
C GLN A 93 29.67 20.65 7.10
N GLU A 94 29.13 20.25 8.26
CA GLU A 94 28.50 18.94 8.42
C GLU A 94 27.28 18.77 7.50
N MET A 95 26.46 19.80 7.38
CA MET A 95 25.30 19.79 6.48
C MET A 95 25.73 19.68 5.00
N SER A 96 26.76 20.42 4.59
CA SER A 96 27.31 20.31 3.23
C SER A 96 27.91 18.93 2.94
N ALA A 97 28.58 18.32 3.92
CA ALA A 97 29.08 16.95 3.83
C ALA A 97 27.97 15.90 3.71
N LEU A 98 26.86 16.06 4.45
CA LEU A 98 25.68 15.20 4.32
C LEU A 98 25.05 15.28 2.92
N LEU A 99 24.95 16.51 2.36
CA LEU A 99 24.43 16.69 1.02
C LEU A 99 25.35 16.07 -0.05
N ALA A 100 26.67 16.28 0.08
CA ALA A 100 27.66 15.64 -0.80
C ALA A 100 27.63 14.12 -0.71
N MET A 101 27.47 13.56 0.50
CA MET A 101 27.31 12.13 0.69
C MET A 101 26.02 11.60 -0.01
N LYS A 102 24.89 12.32 0.10
CA LYS A 102 23.66 11.98 -0.61
C LYS A 102 23.88 11.92 -2.12
N THR A 103 24.48 12.96 -2.71
CA THR A 103 24.74 13.01 -4.16
C THR A 103 25.72 11.92 -4.60
N GLN A 104 26.76 11.64 -3.83
CA GLN A 104 27.68 10.53 -4.09
C GLN A 104 26.99 9.16 -4.04
N TRP A 105 26.08 8.94 -3.08
CA TRP A 105 25.30 7.72 -3.03
C TRP A 105 24.39 7.54 -4.25
N LEU A 106 23.72 8.61 -4.69
CA LEU A 106 22.88 8.59 -5.89
C LEU A 106 23.70 8.30 -7.15
N ASP A 107 24.86 8.94 -7.29
CA ASP A 107 25.80 8.69 -8.39
C ASP A 107 26.33 7.23 -8.37
N GLN A 108 26.71 6.70 -7.23
CA GLN A 108 27.10 5.29 -7.10
C GLN A 108 25.99 4.31 -7.42
N MET A 109 24.72 4.67 -7.10
CA MET A 109 23.56 3.87 -7.47
C MET A 109 23.30 3.90 -8.97
N SER A 110 23.46 5.05 -9.62
CA SER A 110 23.18 5.20 -11.06
C SER A 110 24.29 4.59 -11.92
N THR A 111 25.55 4.74 -11.50
CA THR A 111 26.74 4.21 -12.20
C THR A 111 27.03 2.75 -11.85
N GLY A 112 26.42 2.22 -10.77
CA GLY A 112 26.76 0.89 -10.24
C GLY A 112 28.18 0.84 -9.67
N GLY A 113 28.73 1.98 -9.21
CA GLY A 113 30.13 2.12 -8.80
C GLY A 113 30.48 1.38 -7.51
N SER A 114 29.53 0.95 -6.69
CA SER A 114 29.78 0.18 -5.48
C SER A 114 29.15 -1.22 -5.54
N ILE A 115 29.78 -2.20 -4.90
CA ILE A 115 29.24 -3.57 -4.78
C ILE A 115 27.87 -3.56 -4.09
N VAL A 116 27.66 -2.69 -3.10
CA VAL A 116 26.38 -2.55 -2.40
C VAL A 116 25.29 -2.07 -3.35
N ALA A 117 25.57 -1.05 -4.19
CA ALA A 117 24.65 -0.57 -5.20
C ALA A 117 24.27 -1.68 -6.19
N GLN A 118 25.29 -2.42 -6.71
CA GLN A 118 25.07 -3.53 -7.63
C GLN A 118 24.17 -4.62 -7.02
N VAL A 119 24.43 -5.01 -5.76
CA VAL A 119 23.63 -6.02 -5.04
C VAL A 119 22.19 -5.54 -4.82
N LEU A 120 21.98 -4.28 -4.44
CA LEU A 120 20.63 -3.72 -4.25
C LEU A 120 19.85 -3.64 -5.57
N ILE A 121 20.49 -3.20 -6.65
CA ILE A 121 19.88 -3.15 -7.99
C ILE A 121 19.56 -4.56 -8.46
N ALA A 122 20.48 -5.52 -8.32
CA ALA A 122 20.27 -6.91 -8.69
C ALA A 122 19.14 -7.55 -7.87
N ALA A 123 19.10 -7.32 -6.56
CA ALA A 123 18.02 -7.81 -5.70
C ALA A 123 16.65 -7.22 -6.08
N PHE A 124 16.61 -5.91 -6.38
CA PHE A 124 15.38 -5.26 -6.85
C PHE A 124 14.94 -5.81 -8.21
N ALA A 125 15.86 -5.92 -9.17
CA ALA A 125 15.56 -6.46 -10.51
C ALA A 125 15.08 -7.92 -10.43
N ALA A 126 15.78 -8.77 -9.66
CA ALA A 126 15.36 -10.15 -9.43
C ALA A 126 13.99 -10.23 -8.77
N GLY A 127 13.73 -9.44 -7.75
CA GLY A 127 12.44 -9.35 -7.07
C GLY A 127 11.33 -8.86 -8.00
N PHE A 128 11.60 -7.84 -8.82
CA PHE A 128 10.66 -7.31 -9.82
C PHE A 128 10.29 -8.39 -10.84
N VAL A 129 11.27 -9.05 -11.44
CA VAL A 129 11.06 -10.12 -12.44
C VAL A 129 10.30 -11.30 -11.81
N MET A 130 10.74 -11.78 -10.65
CA MET A 130 10.11 -12.88 -9.93
C MET A 130 8.66 -12.54 -9.58
N ARG A 131 8.38 -11.31 -9.15
CA ARG A 131 7.03 -10.86 -8.84
C ARG A 131 6.16 -10.71 -10.07
N GLY A 132 6.73 -10.23 -11.18
CA GLY A 132 6.07 -10.17 -12.49
C GLY A 132 5.68 -11.55 -13.01
N ILE A 133 6.61 -12.50 -12.98
CA ILE A 133 6.36 -13.91 -13.36
C ILE A 133 5.24 -14.50 -12.49
N TYR A 134 5.32 -14.29 -11.17
CA TYR A 134 4.29 -14.73 -10.24
C TYR A 134 2.91 -14.15 -10.57
N LEU A 135 2.83 -12.84 -10.87
CA LEU A 135 1.59 -12.17 -11.28
C LEU A 135 1.02 -12.78 -12.55
N THR A 136 1.86 -12.99 -13.56
CA THR A 136 1.46 -13.58 -14.86
C THR A 136 0.92 -15.01 -14.69
N ILE A 137 1.61 -15.84 -13.91
CA ILE A 137 1.16 -17.20 -13.59
C ILE A 137 -0.20 -17.16 -12.90
N ASN A 138 -0.40 -16.20 -11.98
CA ASN A 138 -1.65 -16.06 -11.23
C ASN A 138 -2.81 -15.66 -12.14
N ILE A 139 -2.60 -14.69 -13.01
CA ILE A 139 -3.60 -14.30 -14.02
C ILE A 139 -3.96 -15.50 -14.88
N GLY A 140 -2.97 -16.28 -15.31
CA GLY A 140 -3.19 -17.50 -16.09
C GLY A 140 -4.00 -18.56 -15.33
N ARG A 141 -3.76 -18.73 -14.03
CA ARG A 141 -4.54 -19.64 -13.17
C ARG A 141 -5.99 -19.18 -13.01
N ILE A 142 -6.21 -17.88 -12.72
CA ILE A 142 -7.55 -17.30 -12.63
C ILE A 142 -8.31 -17.50 -13.94
N ARG A 143 -7.68 -17.20 -15.09
CA ARG A 143 -8.29 -17.40 -16.41
C ARG A 143 -8.66 -18.87 -16.65
N ARG A 144 -7.78 -19.81 -16.32
CA ARG A 144 -8.08 -21.26 -16.41
C ARG A 144 -9.21 -21.68 -15.49
N ALA A 145 -9.27 -21.17 -14.26
CA ALA A 145 -10.36 -21.45 -13.34
C ALA A 145 -11.72 -20.97 -13.87
N ILE A 146 -11.75 -19.79 -14.50
CA ILE A 146 -12.96 -19.24 -15.10
C ILE A 146 -13.35 -20.03 -16.35
N SER A 147 -12.40 -20.34 -17.25
CA SER A 147 -12.68 -21.06 -18.51
C SER A 147 -13.08 -22.52 -18.30
N ALA A 148 -12.56 -23.18 -17.26
CA ALA A 148 -12.95 -24.54 -16.87
C ALA A 148 -14.32 -24.58 -16.16
N GLY A 149 -14.86 -23.43 -15.79
CA GLY A 149 -16.12 -23.31 -15.08
C GLY A 149 -17.32 -23.13 -16.02
N ARG A 150 -18.51 -23.42 -15.47
CA ARG A 150 -19.80 -23.14 -16.13
C ARG A 150 -20.38 -21.82 -15.59
N VAL A 151 -20.77 -20.89 -16.46
CA VAL A 151 -21.49 -19.69 -16.09
C VAL A 151 -22.91 -20.08 -15.68
N VAL A 152 -23.27 -19.82 -14.42
CA VAL A 152 -24.60 -20.12 -13.87
C VAL A 152 -25.51 -18.90 -13.98
N GLN A 153 -24.93 -17.72 -13.75
CA GLN A 153 -25.69 -16.46 -13.81
C GLN A 153 -24.81 -15.37 -14.43
N ARG A 154 -25.40 -14.55 -15.26
CA ARG A 154 -24.74 -13.43 -15.92
C ARG A 154 -25.59 -12.17 -15.80
N THR A 155 -25.02 -11.11 -15.25
CA THR A 155 -25.59 -9.77 -15.24
C THR A 155 -24.75 -8.84 -16.13
N LYS A 156 -25.14 -7.56 -16.24
CA LYS A 156 -24.39 -6.57 -17.00
C LYS A 156 -22.93 -6.46 -16.52
N TRP A 157 -22.69 -6.53 -15.22
CA TRP A 157 -21.37 -6.26 -14.60
C TRP A 157 -20.72 -7.47 -13.95
N VAL A 158 -21.50 -8.49 -13.56
CA VAL A 158 -21.02 -9.63 -12.79
C VAL A 158 -21.41 -10.93 -13.47
N SER A 159 -20.48 -11.89 -13.53
CA SER A 159 -20.73 -13.26 -13.95
C SER A 159 -20.41 -14.22 -12.81
N VAL A 160 -21.36 -15.09 -12.47
CA VAL A 160 -21.18 -16.14 -11.47
C VAL A 160 -20.80 -17.42 -12.20
N VAL A 161 -19.63 -17.97 -11.85
CA VAL A 161 -19.06 -19.15 -12.48
C VAL A 161 -18.90 -20.24 -11.44
N VAL A 162 -19.30 -21.45 -11.76
CA VAL A 162 -19.06 -22.66 -10.96
C VAL A 162 -17.94 -23.44 -11.60
N SER A 163 -16.85 -23.59 -10.88
CA SER A 163 -15.64 -24.24 -11.42
C SER A 163 -15.21 -25.42 -10.56
N PRO A 164 -14.85 -26.55 -11.21
CA PRO A 164 -14.24 -27.68 -10.51
C PRO A 164 -12.76 -27.44 -10.17
N ALA A 165 -12.14 -26.41 -10.75
CA ALA A 165 -10.73 -26.12 -10.58
C ALA A 165 -10.43 -25.24 -9.34
N VAL A 166 -11.45 -24.95 -8.51
CA VAL A 166 -11.32 -24.13 -7.30
C VAL A 166 -11.94 -24.80 -6.11
N ASP A 167 -11.33 -24.61 -4.95
CA ASP A 167 -11.76 -25.21 -3.68
C ASP A 167 -12.37 -24.16 -2.74
N VAL A 168 -12.13 -22.89 -3.00
CA VAL A 168 -12.59 -21.76 -2.17
C VAL A 168 -13.26 -20.74 -3.06
N PRO A 169 -14.41 -20.17 -2.65
CA PRO A 169 -15.02 -19.06 -3.33
C PRO A 169 -14.06 -17.87 -3.42
N PHE A 170 -14.12 -17.14 -4.52
CA PHE A 170 -13.40 -15.88 -4.67
C PHE A 170 -14.06 -14.98 -5.70
N SER A 171 -13.83 -13.68 -5.56
CA SER A 171 -14.19 -12.66 -6.54
C SER A 171 -12.95 -12.09 -7.22
N THR A 172 -13.08 -11.77 -8.50
CA THR A 172 -11.99 -11.21 -9.30
C THR A 172 -12.53 -10.27 -10.37
N ARG A 173 -11.65 -9.42 -10.91
CA ARG A 173 -11.96 -8.53 -12.01
C ARG A 173 -11.36 -9.05 -13.31
N GLY A 174 -12.20 -9.14 -14.34
CA GLY A 174 -11.75 -9.21 -15.73
C GLY A 174 -11.66 -7.81 -16.34
N VAL A 175 -11.40 -7.73 -17.64
CA VAL A 175 -11.27 -6.42 -18.33
C VAL A 175 -12.58 -5.62 -18.26
N LEU A 176 -13.71 -6.25 -18.55
CA LEU A 176 -15.02 -5.57 -18.65
C LEU A 176 -16.03 -5.98 -17.56
N ARG A 177 -15.75 -7.02 -16.81
CA ARG A 177 -16.71 -7.62 -15.86
C ARG A 177 -16.03 -8.15 -14.63
N TYR A 178 -16.79 -8.25 -13.56
CA TYR A 178 -16.41 -8.99 -12.37
C TYR A 178 -16.82 -10.45 -12.50
N TYR A 179 -16.08 -11.33 -11.87
CA TYR A 179 -16.37 -12.76 -11.78
C TYR A 179 -16.43 -13.16 -10.32
N VAL A 180 -17.48 -13.87 -9.93
CA VAL A 180 -17.56 -14.62 -8.68
C VAL A 180 -17.42 -16.08 -9.04
N VAL A 181 -16.34 -16.71 -8.57
CA VAL A 181 -16.05 -18.11 -8.86
C VAL A 181 -16.33 -18.94 -7.61
N LEU A 182 -17.26 -19.89 -7.75
CA LEU A 182 -17.69 -20.78 -6.67
C LEU A 182 -17.22 -22.21 -6.94
N PRO A 183 -16.72 -22.94 -5.92
CA PRO A 183 -16.37 -24.34 -6.06
C PRO A 183 -17.62 -25.19 -6.27
N ARG A 184 -17.50 -26.23 -7.09
CA ARG A 184 -18.60 -27.16 -7.36
C ARG A 184 -19.07 -27.90 -6.09
N SER A 185 -18.14 -28.16 -5.15
CA SER A 185 -18.42 -28.81 -3.88
C SER A 185 -19.43 -28.04 -3.01
N LEU A 186 -19.43 -26.69 -3.10
CA LEU A 186 -20.31 -25.85 -2.31
C LEU A 186 -21.79 -25.98 -2.70
N PHE A 187 -22.08 -26.42 -3.94
CA PHE A 187 -23.47 -26.57 -4.43
C PHE A 187 -24.25 -27.72 -3.78
N ARG A 188 -23.61 -28.54 -2.95
CA ARG A 188 -24.30 -29.52 -2.11
C ARG A 188 -25.08 -28.87 -0.95
N ASP A 189 -24.73 -27.66 -0.59
CA ASP A 189 -25.37 -26.86 0.46
C ASP A 189 -25.86 -25.52 -0.09
N GLY A 190 -27.17 -25.41 -0.33
CA GLY A 190 -27.77 -24.20 -0.87
C GLY A 190 -27.64 -22.99 0.04
N ALA A 191 -27.56 -23.17 1.36
CA ALA A 191 -27.35 -22.07 2.31
C ALA A 191 -25.91 -21.56 2.24
N GLY A 192 -24.94 -22.48 2.12
CA GLY A 192 -23.53 -22.15 1.93
C GLY A 192 -23.25 -21.39 0.63
N VAL A 193 -23.93 -21.75 -0.46
CA VAL A 193 -23.85 -21.01 -1.74
C VAL A 193 -24.35 -19.57 -1.59
N LYS A 194 -25.52 -19.37 -0.95
CA LYS A 194 -26.08 -18.03 -0.74
C LYS A 194 -25.17 -17.16 0.11
N MET A 195 -24.60 -17.73 1.17
CA MET A 195 -23.66 -17.03 2.05
C MET A 195 -22.38 -16.64 1.30
N ALA A 196 -21.74 -17.58 0.62
CA ALA A 196 -20.50 -17.33 -0.10
C ALA A 196 -20.72 -16.31 -1.24
N LEU A 197 -21.79 -16.46 -2.03
CA LEU A 197 -22.13 -15.51 -3.08
C LEU A 197 -22.39 -14.10 -2.52
N GLY A 198 -23.13 -14.01 -1.41
CA GLY A 198 -23.43 -12.73 -0.77
C GLY A 198 -22.16 -12.03 -0.25
N HIS A 199 -21.23 -12.79 0.32
CA HIS A 199 -19.95 -12.30 0.79
C HIS A 199 -19.06 -11.80 -0.37
N GLU A 200 -18.90 -12.62 -1.42
CA GLU A 200 -18.11 -12.23 -2.61
C GLU A 200 -18.70 -11.02 -3.35
N MET A 201 -20.03 -10.94 -3.43
CA MET A 201 -20.71 -9.77 -3.98
C MET A 201 -20.49 -8.51 -3.13
N GLN A 202 -20.30 -8.67 -1.81
CA GLN A 202 -20.01 -7.54 -0.93
C GLN A 202 -18.59 -6.99 -1.19
N HIS A 203 -17.58 -7.83 -1.44
CA HIS A 203 -16.25 -7.39 -1.86
C HIS A 203 -16.29 -6.56 -3.16
N ILE A 204 -17.09 -7.00 -4.15
CA ILE A 204 -17.27 -6.24 -5.39
C ILE A 204 -17.91 -4.88 -5.12
N ARG A 205 -18.97 -4.82 -4.29
CA ARG A 205 -19.65 -3.56 -3.92
C ARG A 205 -18.76 -2.58 -3.16
N GLN A 206 -17.83 -3.10 -2.35
CA GLN A 206 -16.90 -2.29 -1.58
C GLN A 206 -15.66 -1.85 -2.37
N GLY A 207 -15.46 -2.36 -3.60
CA GLY A 207 -14.28 -2.06 -4.42
C GLY A 207 -13.00 -2.79 -3.98
N ASP A 208 -13.10 -3.83 -3.12
CA ASP A 208 -11.94 -4.60 -2.66
C ASP A 208 -11.24 -5.31 -3.79
N VAL A 209 -12.03 -5.79 -4.78
CA VAL A 209 -11.51 -6.46 -5.97
C VAL A 209 -10.65 -5.52 -6.82
N ASP A 210 -11.07 -4.26 -6.96
CA ASP A 210 -10.32 -3.24 -7.71
C ASP A 210 -9.04 -2.85 -6.97
N ALA A 211 -9.12 -2.70 -5.65
CA ALA A 211 -7.95 -2.45 -4.80
C ALA A 211 -6.92 -3.56 -4.89
N GLU A 212 -7.35 -4.83 -4.88
CA GLU A 212 -6.46 -5.98 -4.99
C GLU A 212 -5.78 -6.04 -6.37
N VAL A 213 -6.49 -5.68 -7.45
CA VAL A 213 -5.90 -5.56 -8.78
C VAL A 213 -4.83 -4.46 -8.79
N LEU A 214 -5.14 -3.28 -8.27
CA LEU A 214 -4.19 -2.17 -8.22
C LEU A 214 -2.96 -2.50 -7.37
N LEU A 215 -3.15 -3.07 -6.18
CA LEU A 215 -2.06 -3.55 -5.33
C LEU A 215 -1.21 -4.61 -6.03
N SER A 216 -1.85 -5.51 -6.79
CA SER A 216 -1.14 -6.55 -7.55
C SER A 216 -0.28 -5.96 -8.65
N LEU A 217 -0.76 -4.92 -9.34
CA LEU A 217 -0.02 -4.21 -10.40
C LEU A 217 1.17 -3.41 -9.83
N ILE A 218 1.01 -2.79 -8.67
CA ILE A 218 2.09 -2.04 -8.00
C ILE A 218 3.13 -2.99 -7.37
N SER A 219 2.73 -4.21 -7.01
CA SER A 219 3.55 -5.12 -6.21
C SER A 219 4.93 -5.48 -6.79
N PRO A 220 5.20 -5.55 -8.12
CA PRO A 220 6.54 -5.74 -8.64
C PRO A 220 7.46 -4.55 -8.33
N LEU A 221 6.95 -3.33 -8.46
CA LEU A 221 7.69 -2.10 -8.17
C LEU A 221 8.00 -1.95 -6.67
N ALA A 222 7.14 -2.47 -5.81
CA ALA A 222 7.22 -2.33 -4.36
C ALA A 222 7.68 -3.61 -3.64
N VAL A 223 8.39 -4.50 -4.34
CA VAL A 223 8.72 -5.84 -3.83
C VAL A 223 9.55 -5.81 -2.53
N LEU A 224 10.48 -4.89 -2.42
CA LEU A 224 11.35 -4.72 -1.24
C LEU A 224 10.80 -3.69 -0.23
N ASN A 225 9.67 -3.05 -0.52
CA ASN A 225 9.14 -1.95 0.30
C ASN A 225 8.30 -2.46 1.47
N PRO A 226 8.74 -2.29 2.74
CA PRO A 226 7.98 -2.73 3.90
C PRO A 226 6.67 -1.96 4.08
N GLY A 227 6.63 -0.68 3.69
CA GLY A 227 5.41 0.14 3.73
C GLY A 227 4.30 -0.42 2.82
N PHE A 228 4.67 -0.91 1.64
CA PHE A 228 3.72 -1.56 0.74
C PHE A 228 3.12 -2.84 1.36
N TRP A 229 3.95 -3.67 1.96
CA TRP A 229 3.48 -4.90 2.59
C TRP A 229 2.61 -4.63 3.81
N PHE A 230 2.95 -3.62 4.61
CA PHE A 230 2.13 -3.15 5.71
C PHE A 230 0.76 -2.66 5.21
N LEU A 231 0.74 -1.69 4.28
CA LEU A 231 -0.48 -1.09 3.74
C LEU A 231 -1.40 -2.15 3.10
N SER A 232 -0.84 -3.02 2.26
CA SER A 232 -1.60 -4.08 1.58
C SER A 232 -2.16 -5.12 2.55
N SER A 233 -1.40 -5.52 3.58
CA SER A 233 -1.86 -6.47 4.59
C SER A 233 -2.97 -5.87 5.44
N ARG A 234 -2.81 -4.60 5.83
CA ARG A 234 -3.78 -3.88 6.64
C ARG A 234 -5.09 -3.67 5.91
N LEU A 235 -5.01 -3.26 4.64
CA LEU A 235 -6.20 -3.05 3.81
C LEU A 235 -7.00 -4.33 3.61
N ARG A 236 -6.33 -5.47 3.33
CA ARG A 236 -7.01 -6.76 3.24
C ARG A 236 -7.71 -7.14 4.53
N LYS A 237 -7.05 -6.97 5.68
CA LYS A 237 -7.67 -7.23 6.99
C LYS A 237 -8.92 -6.37 7.21
N LEU A 238 -8.83 -5.08 6.93
CA LEU A 238 -9.96 -4.16 7.06
C LEU A 238 -11.07 -4.47 6.07
N GLY A 239 -10.73 -4.92 4.85
CA GLY A 239 -11.68 -5.36 3.83
C GLY A 239 -12.53 -6.53 4.31
N GLU A 240 -11.91 -7.57 4.86
CA GLU A 240 -12.61 -8.74 5.41
C GLU A 240 -13.56 -8.35 6.57
N LEU A 241 -13.05 -7.59 7.55
CA LEU A 241 -13.86 -7.15 8.71
C LEU A 241 -15.03 -6.24 8.29
N ALA A 242 -14.81 -5.35 7.32
CA ALA A 242 -15.85 -4.49 6.78
C ALA A 242 -16.88 -5.28 5.96
N CYS A 243 -16.42 -6.30 5.22
CA CYS A 243 -17.29 -7.18 4.44
C CYS A 243 -18.18 -8.02 5.34
N ASP A 244 -17.61 -8.67 6.37
CA ASP A 244 -18.38 -9.46 7.35
C ASP A 244 -19.44 -8.61 8.02
N ARG A 245 -19.06 -7.42 8.50
CA ARG A 245 -20.00 -6.51 9.16
C ARG A 245 -21.11 -6.04 8.23
N ALA A 246 -20.79 -5.63 7.01
CA ALA A 246 -21.79 -5.20 6.03
C ALA A 246 -22.70 -6.35 5.57
N TYR A 247 -22.21 -7.58 5.59
CA TYR A 247 -23.00 -8.77 5.31
C TYR A 247 -24.00 -9.06 6.43
N LEU A 248 -23.52 -9.04 7.69
CA LEU A 248 -24.33 -9.32 8.89
C LEU A 248 -25.34 -8.22 9.22
N ALA A 249 -25.06 -6.96 8.85
CA ALA A 249 -26.00 -5.84 9.02
C ALA A 249 -27.31 -5.98 8.21
N ARG A 250 -27.38 -6.95 7.28
CA ARG A 250 -28.62 -7.24 6.54
C ARG A 250 -29.58 -8.03 7.43
N LYS A 251 -30.84 -7.61 7.43
CA LYS A 251 -31.90 -8.24 8.23
C LYS A 251 -32.00 -9.73 7.94
N GLY A 252 -32.05 -10.55 8.98
CA GLY A 252 -32.31 -12.00 8.91
C GLY A 252 -31.09 -12.90 8.81
N PHE A 253 -29.88 -12.40 9.01
CA PHE A 253 -28.68 -13.22 9.08
C PHE A 253 -28.34 -13.60 10.53
N ASP A 254 -28.16 -14.91 10.75
CA ASP A 254 -27.66 -15.46 12.01
C ASP A 254 -26.14 -15.35 12.06
N ALA A 255 -25.62 -14.51 12.96
CA ALA A 255 -24.19 -14.30 13.15
C ALA A 255 -23.48 -15.59 13.60
N HIS A 256 -24.15 -16.41 14.43
CA HIS A 256 -23.59 -17.68 14.90
C HIS A 256 -23.46 -18.70 13.77
N GLY A 257 -24.54 -18.88 12.98
CA GLY A 257 -24.53 -19.74 11.80
C GLY A 257 -23.51 -19.28 10.76
N TYR A 258 -23.34 -17.97 10.58
CA TYR A 258 -22.32 -17.42 9.70
C TYR A 258 -20.90 -17.77 10.17
N ALA A 259 -20.60 -17.59 11.45
CA ALA A 259 -19.28 -17.91 12.02
C ALA A 259 -18.96 -19.41 11.90
N LEU A 260 -19.93 -20.31 12.17
CA LEU A 260 -19.75 -21.75 12.03
C LEU A 260 -19.42 -22.14 10.58
N ARG A 261 -20.16 -21.61 9.61
CA ARG A 261 -19.90 -21.88 8.18
C ARG A 261 -18.57 -21.33 7.69
N LEU A 262 -18.16 -20.18 8.19
CA LEU A 262 -16.83 -19.63 7.91
C LEU A 262 -15.73 -20.57 8.40
N LEU A 263 -15.89 -21.17 9.59
CA LEU A 263 -15.00 -22.18 10.14
C LEU A 263 -14.99 -23.47 9.31
N GLU A 264 -16.14 -23.95 8.85
CA GLU A 264 -16.24 -25.13 7.98
C GLU A 264 -15.48 -24.93 6.67
N ILE A 265 -15.72 -23.79 5.98
CA ILE A 265 -15.00 -23.45 4.75
C ILE A 265 -13.50 -23.37 5.01
N ALA A 266 -13.08 -22.77 6.13
CA ALA A 266 -11.67 -22.66 6.51
C ALA A 266 -11.04 -24.03 6.77
N ARG A 267 -11.72 -24.95 7.47
CA ARG A 267 -11.27 -26.33 7.71
C ARG A 267 -11.15 -27.12 6.42
N PHE A 268 -12.16 -27.01 5.56
CA PHE A 268 -12.18 -27.69 4.26
C PHE A 268 -11.02 -27.21 3.38
N SER A 269 -10.81 -25.91 3.30
CA SER A 269 -9.69 -25.32 2.53
C SER A 269 -8.32 -25.71 3.09
N GLN A 270 -8.18 -25.89 4.40
CA GLN A 270 -6.93 -26.34 5.02
C GLN A 270 -6.65 -27.82 4.74
N ALA A 271 -7.67 -28.66 4.74
CA ALA A 271 -7.52 -30.07 4.40
C ALA A 271 -7.07 -30.26 2.96
N GLN A 272 -7.60 -29.48 2.03
CA GLN A 272 -7.25 -29.54 0.60
C GLN A 272 -5.94 -28.80 0.27
N ALA A 273 -5.57 -27.74 1.01
CA ALA A 273 -4.32 -27.01 0.79
C ALA A 273 -3.05 -27.86 1.01
N LYS A 274 -3.16 -29.04 1.64
CA LYS A 274 -2.08 -30.04 1.68
C LYS A 274 -1.88 -30.73 0.33
N ALA A 275 -2.86 -30.64 -0.58
CA ALA A 275 -2.84 -31.32 -1.87
C ALA A 275 -2.60 -30.36 -3.09
N GLN A 276 -2.83 -29.08 -2.96
CA GLN A 276 -2.68 -28.12 -4.06
C GLN A 276 -2.13 -26.74 -3.61
N PRO A 277 -1.21 -26.10 -4.37
CA PRO A 277 -0.77 -24.74 -4.10
C PRO A 277 -1.89 -23.73 -4.37
N ALA A 278 -2.02 -22.78 -3.46
CA ALA A 278 -3.08 -21.80 -3.31
C ALA A 278 -3.58 -21.17 -4.64
N ALA A 279 -4.89 -21.24 -4.84
CA ALA A 279 -5.62 -20.53 -5.87
C ALA A 279 -5.72 -19.02 -5.56
N PHE A 280 -5.88 -18.21 -6.59
CA PHE A 280 -5.74 -16.77 -6.61
C PHE A 280 -7.09 -16.08 -6.82
N GLY A 281 -7.28 -14.99 -6.10
CA GLY A 281 -8.46 -14.14 -6.04
C GLY A 281 -8.47 -13.46 -4.66
N VAL A 282 -9.50 -12.70 -4.34
CA VAL A 282 -9.80 -12.36 -2.94
C VAL A 282 -10.50 -13.61 -2.38
N PRO A 283 -9.81 -14.52 -1.69
CA PRO A 283 -10.45 -15.74 -1.22
C PRO A 283 -11.16 -15.45 0.09
N LEU A 284 -12.33 -16.04 0.29
CA LEU A 284 -13.08 -16.04 1.55
C LEU A 284 -12.22 -16.45 2.76
N VAL A 285 -11.16 -17.21 2.52
CA VAL A 285 -10.17 -17.63 3.51
C VAL A 285 -8.80 -17.12 3.10
N GLY A 286 -8.34 -16.12 3.83
CA GLY A 286 -7.17 -15.28 3.58
C GLY A 286 -5.93 -15.96 2.97
N ARG A 287 -5.34 -15.28 2.00
CA ARG A 287 -4.04 -15.55 1.40
C ARG A 287 -2.93 -15.51 2.45
N LYS A 288 -1.85 -16.26 2.25
CA LYS A 288 -0.64 -16.12 3.09
C LYS A 288 -0.10 -14.69 2.96
N ILE A 289 -0.29 -13.91 4.01
CA ILE A 289 0.30 -12.57 4.15
C ILE A 289 1.61 -12.78 4.91
N PRO A 290 2.76 -12.26 4.43
CA PRO A 290 4.06 -12.49 5.07
C PRO A 290 4.10 -12.11 6.55
N PHE A 291 3.32 -11.12 6.97
CA PHE A 291 3.28 -10.58 8.34
C PHE A 291 2.07 -10.98 9.19
N LEU A 292 1.02 -11.61 8.61
CA LEU A 292 -0.15 -12.06 9.37
C LEU A 292 -0.39 -13.55 9.20
N SER A 293 -0.40 -14.27 10.31
CA SER A 293 -0.79 -15.69 10.31
C SER A 293 -2.26 -15.81 9.90
N ARG A 294 -2.57 -16.76 9.00
CA ARG A 294 -3.93 -17.12 8.59
C ARG A 294 -4.86 -17.37 9.79
N ARG A 295 -4.30 -18.00 10.85
CA ARG A 295 -5.04 -18.29 12.10
C ARG A 295 -5.43 -17.03 12.85
N SER A 296 -4.57 -15.99 12.86
CA SER A 296 -4.89 -14.74 13.56
C SER A 296 -6.01 -13.96 12.86
N MET A 297 -6.02 -13.94 11.52
CA MET A 297 -7.03 -13.23 10.75
C MET A 297 -8.42 -13.86 10.89
N LEU A 298 -8.53 -15.21 10.80
CA LEU A 298 -9.78 -15.91 11.01
C LEU A 298 -10.28 -15.74 12.45
N LYS A 299 -9.37 -15.79 13.43
CA LYS A 299 -9.71 -15.53 14.83
C LYS A 299 -10.29 -14.11 15.01
N ASP A 300 -9.64 -13.11 14.42
CA ASP A 300 -10.11 -11.71 14.51
C ASP A 300 -11.51 -11.54 13.90
N ARG A 301 -11.77 -12.17 12.75
CA ARG A 301 -13.11 -12.19 12.12
C ARG A 301 -14.15 -12.81 13.03
N ILE A 302 -13.89 -14.00 13.56
CA ILE A 302 -14.85 -14.72 14.45
C ILE A 302 -15.12 -13.92 15.72
N VAL A 303 -14.08 -13.37 16.34
CA VAL A 303 -14.23 -12.53 17.53
C VAL A 303 -15.06 -11.29 17.24
N GLU A 304 -14.90 -10.67 16.06
CA GLU A 304 -15.67 -9.49 15.70
C GLU A 304 -17.12 -9.83 15.33
N ILE A 305 -17.37 -10.98 14.67
CA ILE A 305 -18.70 -11.49 14.36
C ILE A 305 -19.50 -11.80 15.65
N ALA A 306 -18.81 -12.35 16.67
CA ALA A 306 -19.43 -12.69 17.96
C ALA A 306 -19.72 -11.47 18.86
N ARG A 307 -19.21 -10.29 18.51
CA ARG A 307 -19.50 -9.05 19.24
C ARG A 307 -20.78 -8.40 18.76
N ASP A 308 -21.42 -7.66 19.69
CA ASP A 308 -22.62 -6.88 19.37
C ASP A 308 -22.35 -5.89 18.23
N GLN A 309 -23.25 -5.85 17.26
CA GLN A 309 -23.10 -5.12 16.00
C GLN A 309 -23.73 -3.72 16.10
N ASP A 310 -23.15 -2.86 16.95
CA ASP A 310 -23.53 -1.45 16.95
C ASP A 310 -23.15 -0.79 15.62
N ASP A 311 -24.09 -0.08 15.04
CA ASP A 311 -23.85 0.64 13.78
C ASP A 311 -22.93 1.84 14.03
N PRO A 312 -21.85 2.01 13.25
CA PRO A 312 -20.98 3.16 13.43
C PRO A 312 -21.78 4.44 13.14
N ALA A 313 -21.75 5.37 14.08
CA ALA A 313 -22.40 6.66 13.99
C ALA A 313 -22.07 7.35 12.65
N LYS A 314 -23.05 8.06 12.06
CA LYS A 314 -22.85 8.87 10.84
C LYS A 314 -21.66 9.84 10.98
N GLU A 315 -21.39 10.28 12.19
CA GLU A 315 -20.25 11.11 12.57
C GLU A 315 -18.90 10.46 12.21
N ALA A 316 -18.74 9.14 12.43
CA ALA A 316 -17.52 8.43 12.06
C ALA A 316 -17.29 8.42 10.54
N LEU A 317 -18.35 8.49 9.74
CA LEU A 317 -18.26 8.57 8.29
C LEU A 317 -17.75 9.94 7.83
N VAL A 318 -18.30 11.02 8.40
CA VAL A 318 -17.91 12.41 8.06
C VAL A 318 -16.48 12.68 8.50
N LEU A 319 -16.14 12.30 9.75
CA LEU A 319 -14.78 12.41 10.27
C LEU A 319 -13.77 11.66 9.39
N GLY A 320 -14.10 10.42 9.02
CA GLY A 320 -13.23 9.60 8.16
C GLY A 320 -13.06 10.17 6.75
N ALA A 321 -14.08 10.80 6.18
CA ALA A 321 -13.96 11.49 4.90
C ALA A 321 -13.02 12.71 4.99
N GLY A 322 -13.19 13.55 6.02
CA GLY A 322 -12.29 14.67 6.29
C GLY A 322 -10.84 14.23 6.49
N MET A 323 -10.64 13.19 7.30
CA MET A 323 -9.30 12.60 7.51
C MET A 323 -8.70 12.04 6.22
N SER A 324 -9.50 11.47 5.32
CA SER A 324 -8.99 10.97 4.02
C SER A 324 -8.47 12.10 3.14
N VAL A 325 -9.17 13.24 3.11
CA VAL A 325 -8.73 14.43 2.35
C VAL A 325 -7.47 15.03 2.96
N LEU A 326 -7.41 15.19 4.28
CA LEU A 326 -6.21 15.68 4.97
C LEU A 326 -5.02 14.76 4.73
N MET A 327 -5.21 13.45 4.86
CA MET A 327 -4.18 12.45 4.60
C MET A 327 -3.65 12.55 3.17
N ALA A 328 -4.54 12.68 2.18
CA ALA A 328 -4.15 12.85 0.78
C ALA A 328 -3.34 14.14 0.57
N GLY A 329 -3.74 15.24 1.21
CA GLY A 329 -2.99 16.50 1.21
C GLY A 329 -1.59 16.36 1.79
N VAL A 330 -1.47 15.68 2.95
CA VAL A 330 -0.16 15.43 3.60
C VAL A 330 0.74 14.55 2.73
N VAL A 331 0.19 13.49 2.10
CA VAL A 331 0.95 12.63 1.18
C VAL A 331 1.41 13.42 -0.05
N LEU A 332 0.55 14.27 -0.62
CA LEU A 332 0.90 15.09 -1.78
C LEU A 332 1.97 16.13 -1.43
N LEU A 333 1.82 16.85 -0.33
CA LEU A 333 2.83 17.80 0.14
C LEU A 333 4.16 17.13 0.42
N GLY A 334 4.14 15.98 1.11
CA GLY A 334 5.34 15.20 1.37
C GLY A 334 5.99 14.67 0.08
N ALA A 335 5.21 14.29 -0.92
CA ALA A 335 5.74 13.85 -2.21
C ALA A 335 6.42 14.99 -2.98
N VAL A 336 5.83 16.20 -2.98
CA VAL A 336 6.45 17.39 -3.54
C VAL A 336 7.73 17.74 -2.78
N SER A 337 7.71 17.67 -1.45
CA SER A 337 8.89 17.95 -0.61
C SER A 337 10.04 16.94 -0.77
N LEU A 338 9.74 15.73 -1.23
CA LEU A 338 10.73 14.68 -1.51
C LEU A 338 11.35 14.76 -2.90
N THR A 339 10.88 15.68 -3.75
CA THR A 339 11.50 15.91 -5.07
C THR A 339 12.87 16.55 -4.89
N GLU A 340 13.76 16.34 -5.84
CA GLU A 340 15.07 16.97 -5.79
C GLU A 340 14.93 18.49 -6.01
N PRO A 341 15.55 19.33 -5.15
CA PRO A 341 15.57 20.77 -5.36
C PRO A 341 16.44 21.13 -6.56
N GLU A 342 16.19 22.29 -7.15
CA GLU A 342 17.10 22.86 -8.13
C GLU A 342 18.48 23.15 -7.50
N ASP A 343 19.57 22.95 -8.27
CA ASP A 343 20.95 23.16 -7.79
C ASP A 343 21.22 24.60 -7.31
N TRP A 344 20.38 25.53 -7.72
CA TRP A 344 20.49 26.97 -7.46
C TRP A 344 19.48 27.47 -6.42
N SER A 345 19.03 26.65 -5.47
CA SER A 345 18.17 27.16 -4.40
C SER A 345 18.95 28.16 -3.53
N HIS A 346 18.23 29.21 -3.05
CA HIS A 346 18.82 30.26 -2.22
C HIS A 346 19.51 29.69 -0.98
N GLU A 347 18.89 28.73 -0.33
CA GLU A 347 19.38 28.05 0.88
C GLU A 347 20.68 27.31 0.61
N ARG A 348 20.83 26.64 -0.53
CA ARG A 348 22.06 25.92 -0.91
C ARG A 348 23.21 26.86 -1.22
N ILE A 349 22.92 27.97 -1.90
CA ILE A 349 23.94 29.02 -2.16
C ILE A 349 24.42 29.59 -0.84
N MET A 350 23.51 29.94 0.07
CA MET A 350 23.84 30.44 1.40
C MET A 350 24.65 29.42 2.21
N LEU A 351 24.25 28.14 2.22
CA LEU A 351 24.98 27.06 2.90
C LEU A 351 26.40 26.93 2.35
N SER A 352 26.59 26.92 1.05
CA SER A 352 27.91 26.80 0.43
C SER A 352 28.80 28.03 0.76
N THR A 353 28.21 29.22 0.82
CA THR A 353 28.90 30.44 1.19
C THR A 353 29.38 30.39 2.64
N VAL A 354 28.49 30.04 3.58
CA VAL A 354 28.84 29.92 5.01
C VAL A 354 29.89 28.83 5.23
N ALA A 355 29.73 27.65 4.63
CA ALA A 355 30.71 26.56 4.76
C ALA A 355 32.09 26.95 4.19
N ASN A 356 32.16 27.72 3.11
CA ASN A 356 33.42 28.22 2.56
C ASN A 356 34.05 29.29 3.46
N LEU A 357 33.25 30.18 4.05
CA LEU A 357 33.77 31.17 5.02
C LEU A 357 34.33 30.50 6.28
N ASP A 358 33.64 29.51 6.82
CA ASP A 358 34.11 28.75 7.97
C ASP A 358 35.43 28.06 7.66
N ARG A 359 35.54 27.43 6.50
CA ARG A 359 36.78 26.80 6.03
C ARG A 359 37.96 27.79 5.92
N LEU A 360 37.70 28.98 5.36
CA LEU A 360 38.69 30.04 5.25
C LEU A 360 39.14 30.55 6.62
N ASN A 361 38.23 30.69 7.57
CA ASN A 361 38.54 31.08 8.95
C ASN A 361 39.42 30.02 9.63
N GLU A 362 39.15 28.73 9.46
CA GLU A 362 39.97 27.65 9.98
C GLU A 362 41.40 27.70 9.39
N LEU A 363 41.54 27.86 8.07
CA LEU A 363 42.82 27.96 7.40
C LEU A 363 43.62 29.18 7.88
N ASN A 364 42.97 30.31 8.08
CA ASN A 364 43.61 31.52 8.59
C ASN A 364 44.08 31.36 10.06
N THR A 365 43.29 30.68 10.88
CA THR A 365 43.69 30.39 12.28
C THR A 365 44.83 29.40 12.36
N LEU A 366 44.90 28.40 11.47
CA LEU A 366 46.02 27.49 11.37
C LEU A 366 47.31 28.20 10.87
N ALA A 367 47.21 29.06 9.87
CA ALA A 367 48.32 29.86 9.38
C ALA A 367 48.88 30.79 10.45
N GLN A 368 48.04 31.40 11.28
CA GLN A 368 48.48 32.26 12.41
C GLN A 368 49.16 31.47 13.56
N ARG A 369 48.89 30.19 13.73
CA ARG A 369 49.52 29.32 14.74
C ARG A 369 50.86 28.73 14.27
N SER A 370 51.19 28.83 12.99
CA SER A 370 52.42 28.30 12.39
C SER A 370 53.55 29.35 12.30
N TRP A 371 53.29 30.56 12.75
CA TRP A 371 54.27 31.64 12.97
C TRP A 371 54.45 31.93 14.46
#